data_3647cb3a700ff63d9e8f94eee33f0796
#
_entry.id   3647cb3a700ff63d9e8f94eee33f0796
#
_cell.length_a   1.000
_cell.length_b   1.000
_cell.length_c   1.000
_cell.angle_alpha   90.00
_cell.angle_beta   90.00
_cell.angle_gamma   90.00
#
_symmetry.space_group_name_H-M   'P 1'
#
loop_
_entity.id
_entity.type
_entity.pdbx_description
1 polymer ?
#
loop_
_entity_poly.entity_id
_entity_poly.type
_entity_poly.pdbx_seq_one_letter_code
_entity_poly.pdbx_strand_id
1 'polypeptide(L)'
;MRRVATVLLLLLAGLFVFVAGIAKSGDALVGTPNRAVDTALSIISTTEGSNAIGLLLVTNLQKDASPDVAPVFAAHKDALAAAIAATVREPQTQEIARDIATKFITAKVTHQAAVIDTSPLLFRITGAMHAVDSRIPAHPTDLSSLAITVKADGESGNPLDAFGTAMWGFLIAAFGLAFVVARFIMRRRTFQYLGFGLALGIPTLFLALVSTRLSSSVQDIDITDPYARVLIDRVVLRVETGLQQTTLLFLVLIGIVLATWAGFYILRARMNATSTATPVQFTEDSKPPEPQLADQSDSGVLAE
;
A
#
# COMPACT_ATOMS: atom_id res chain seq x y z
N MET A 1 -26.16 -25.38 -6.35
CA MET A 1 -26.27 -23.98 -5.88
C MET A 1 -25.26 -23.60 -4.79
N ARG A 2 -25.07 -24.37 -3.69
CA ARG A 2 -24.14 -24.01 -2.60
C ARG A 2 -22.69 -23.80 -3.05
N ARG A 3 -22.14 -24.64 -3.93
CA ARG A 3 -20.75 -24.52 -4.44
C ARG A 3 -20.54 -23.26 -5.28
N VAL A 4 -21.52 -22.90 -6.11
CA VAL A 4 -21.46 -21.70 -6.95
C VAL A 4 -21.49 -20.45 -6.07
N ALA A 5 -22.38 -20.40 -5.07
CA ALA A 5 -22.44 -19.29 -4.12
C ALA A 5 -21.11 -19.15 -3.35
N THR A 6 -20.50 -20.27 -2.92
CA THR A 6 -19.19 -20.22 -2.25
C THR A 6 -18.10 -19.60 -3.14
N VAL A 7 -18.02 -20.02 -4.40
CA VAL A 7 -17.03 -19.48 -5.35
C VAL A 7 -17.27 -18.01 -5.61
N LEU A 8 -18.51 -17.59 -5.83
CA LEU A 8 -18.84 -16.18 -6.04
C LEU A 8 -18.49 -15.29 -4.83
N LEU A 9 -18.78 -15.78 -3.62
CA LEU A 9 -18.44 -15.03 -2.40
C LEU A 9 -16.93 -14.95 -2.17
N LEU A 10 -16.17 -16.01 -2.49
CA LEU A 10 -14.70 -15.99 -2.43
C LEU A 10 -14.11 -15.04 -3.47
N LEU A 11 -14.65 -15.01 -4.69
CA LEU A 11 -14.23 -14.06 -5.72
C LEU A 11 -14.53 -12.61 -5.31
N LEU A 12 -15.69 -12.37 -4.69
CA LEU A 12 -16.06 -11.03 -4.20
C LEU A 12 -15.16 -10.59 -3.04
N ALA A 13 -14.86 -11.49 -2.09
CA ALA A 13 -13.90 -11.22 -1.02
C ALA A 13 -12.52 -10.91 -1.60
N GLY A 14 -12.10 -11.65 -2.62
CA GLY A 14 -10.85 -11.42 -3.34
C GLY A 14 -10.81 -10.05 -4.02
N LEU A 15 -11.88 -9.66 -4.68
CA LEU A 15 -12.01 -8.34 -5.28
C LEU A 15 -11.87 -7.22 -4.23
N PHE A 16 -12.48 -7.39 -3.06
CA PHE A 16 -12.39 -6.41 -1.98
C PHE A 16 -10.96 -6.29 -1.43
N VAL A 17 -10.23 -7.41 -1.28
CA VAL A 17 -8.80 -7.38 -0.90
C VAL A 17 -7.96 -6.66 -1.94
N PHE A 18 -8.22 -6.90 -3.21
CA PHE A 18 -7.52 -6.24 -4.31
C PHE A 18 -7.75 -4.71 -4.31
N VAL A 19 -9.01 -4.28 -4.20
CA VAL A 19 -9.36 -2.85 -4.11
C VAL A 19 -8.76 -2.21 -2.85
N ALA A 20 -8.80 -2.91 -1.70
CA ALA A 20 -8.15 -2.45 -0.47
C ALA A 20 -6.64 -2.28 -0.63
N GLY A 21 -5.98 -3.17 -1.39
CA GLY A 21 -4.56 -3.07 -1.70
C GLY A 21 -4.21 -1.82 -2.52
N ILE A 22 -5.00 -1.54 -3.54
CA ILE A 22 -4.85 -0.31 -4.35
C ILE A 22 -5.10 0.93 -3.48
N ALA A 23 -6.18 0.95 -2.69
CA ALA A 23 -6.49 2.06 -1.80
C ALA A 23 -5.38 2.29 -0.76
N LYS A 24 -4.80 1.22 -0.19
CA LYS A 24 -3.65 1.31 0.72
C LYS A 24 -2.42 1.93 0.07
N SER A 25 -2.13 1.54 -1.17
CA SER A 25 -1.00 2.10 -1.92
C SER A 25 -1.25 3.58 -2.24
N GLY A 26 -2.47 3.95 -2.60
CA GLY A 26 -2.87 5.35 -2.80
C GLY A 26 -2.75 6.17 -1.51
N ASP A 27 -3.27 5.66 -0.39
CA ASP A 27 -3.15 6.31 0.93
C ASP A 27 -1.69 6.54 1.34
N ALA A 28 -0.82 5.56 1.08
CA ALA A 28 0.61 5.68 1.40
C ALA A 28 1.31 6.77 0.57
N LEU A 29 0.89 7.00 -0.68
CA LEU A 29 1.49 7.96 -1.59
C LEU A 29 0.87 9.35 -1.49
N VAL A 30 -0.45 9.44 -1.40
CA VAL A 30 -1.19 10.70 -1.52
C VAL A 30 -2.32 10.85 -0.49
N GLY A 31 -2.43 10.00 0.51
CA GLY A 31 -3.54 10.01 1.49
C GLY A 31 -3.61 11.26 2.38
N THR A 32 -2.57 12.09 2.39
CA THR A 32 -2.59 13.41 3.03
C THR A 32 -1.86 14.42 2.15
N PRO A 33 -2.17 15.73 2.24
CA PRO A 33 -1.45 16.76 1.51
C PRO A 33 0.06 16.65 1.65
N ASN A 34 0.55 16.44 2.87
CA ASN A 34 1.99 16.32 3.14
C ASN A 34 2.61 15.10 2.45
N ARG A 35 1.94 13.93 2.47
CA ARG A 35 2.42 12.73 1.77
C ARG A 35 2.47 12.93 0.26
N ALA A 36 1.44 13.56 -0.31
CA ALA A 36 1.42 13.89 -1.73
C ALA A 36 2.59 14.80 -2.11
N VAL A 37 2.87 15.84 -1.30
CA VAL A 37 4.01 16.74 -1.50
C VAL A 37 5.33 15.99 -1.34
N ASP A 38 5.50 15.18 -0.28
CA ASP A 38 6.73 14.42 -0.04
C ASP A 38 6.98 13.43 -1.17
N THR A 39 5.94 12.79 -1.69
CA THR A 39 6.04 11.90 -2.85
C THR A 39 6.49 12.66 -4.09
N ALA A 40 5.89 13.82 -4.41
CA ALA A 40 6.27 14.65 -5.53
C ALA A 40 7.72 15.15 -5.38
N LEU A 41 8.08 15.69 -4.23
CA LEU A 41 9.45 16.17 -3.95
C LEU A 41 10.47 15.04 -4.03
N SER A 42 10.15 13.84 -3.57
CA SER A 42 11.03 12.68 -3.67
C SER A 42 11.34 12.28 -5.12
N ILE A 43 10.42 12.55 -6.05
CA ILE A 43 10.60 12.29 -7.48
C ILE A 43 11.47 13.37 -8.10
N ILE A 44 11.12 14.65 -7.88
CA ILE A 44 11.80 15.78 -8.50
C ILE A 44 13.20 16.04 -7.92
N SER A 45 13.50 15.58 -6.71
CA SER A 45 14.82 15.68 -6.09
C SER A 45 15.83 14.65 -6.62
N THR A 46 15.39 13.62 -7.33
CA THR A 46 16.30 12.69 -8.01
C THR A 46 17.07 13.40 -9.12
N THR A 47 18.24 12.90 -9.48
CA THR A 47 19.04 13.48 -10.56
C THR A 47 18.27 13.51 -11.88
N GLU A 48 17.59 12.42 -12.22
CA GLU A 48 16.82 12.31 -13.46
C GLU A 48 15.56 13.18 -13.40
N GLY A 49 14.84 13.20 -12.27
CA GLY A 49 13.65 14.04 -12.10
C GLY A 49 13.97 15.53 -12.17
N SER A 50 15.03 15.98 -11.48
CA SER A 50 15.45 17.39 -11.52
C SER A 50 15.93 17.81 -12.92
N ASN A 51 16.67 16.95 -13.63
CA ASN A 51 17.10 17.22 -15.01
C ASN A 51 15.90 17.29 -15.96
N ALA A 52 14.93 16.38 -15.84
CA ALA A 52 13.71 16.40 -16.64
C ALA A 52 12.91 17.69 -16.43
N ILE A 53 12.75 18.13 -15.16
CA ILE A 53 12.11 19.41 -14.84
C ILE A 53 12.88 20.59 -15.41
N GLY A 54 14.22 20.59 -15.26
CA GLY A 54 15.06 21.64 -15.83
C GLY A 54 14.85 21.79 -17.34
N LEU A 55 14.91 20.68 -18.06
CA LEU A 55 14.70 20.66 -19.53
C LEU A 55 13.28 21.05 -19.94
N LEU A 56 12.27 20.58 -19.18
CA LEU A 56 10.87 20.93 -19.42
C LEU A 56 10.62 22.43 -19.22
N LEU A 57 11.15 23.00 -18.14
CA LEU A 57 11.03 24.43 -17.85
C LEU A 57 11.73 25.27 -18.90
N VAL A 58 12.98 24.94 -19.27
CA VAL A 58 13.72 25.66 -20.31
C VAL A 58 12.97 25.60 -21.64
N THR A 59 12.43 24.43 -22.00
CA THR A 59 11.69 24.25 -23.26
C THR A 59 10.40 25.09 -23.29
N ASN A 60 9.68 25.17 -22.15
CA ASN A 60 8.47 25.99 -22.09
C ASN A 60 8.81 27.49 -22.05
N LEU A 61 9.78 27.89 -21.23
CA LEU A 61 10.23 29.29 -21.18
C LEU A 61 10.76 29.76 -22.53
N GLN A 62 11.42 28.92 -23.32
CA GLN A 62 11.86 29.24 -24.66
C GLN A 62 10.69 29.56 -25.61
N LYS A 63 9.54 28.84 -25.45
CA LYS A 63 8.35 29.10 -26.31
C LYS A 63 7.69 30.43 -25.98
N ASP A 64 7.73 30.84 -24.71
CA ASP A 64 7.09 32.03 -24.22
C ASP A 64 8.05 33.26 -24.18
N ALA A 65 9.34 33.02 -24.44
CA ALA A 65 10.36 34.06 -24.42
C ALA A 65 10.20 35.09 -25.55
N SER A 66 10.59 36.34 -25.25
CA SER A 66 10.66 37.38 -26.30
C SER A 66 11.66 36.99 -27.40
N PRO A 67 11.51 37.50 -28.63
CA PRO A 67 12.41 37.20 -29.75
C PRO A 67 13.90 37.46 -29.45
N ASP A 68 14.20 38.39 -28.55
CA ASP A 68 15.57 38.75 -28.17
C ASP A 68 16.20 37.71 -27.21
N VAL A 69 15.39 37.05 -26.39
CA VAL A 69 15.84 36.10 -25.37
C VAL A 69 15.70 34.65 -25.83
N ALA A 70 14.76 34.33 -26.69
CA ALA A 70 14.54 32.98 -27.23
C ALA A 70 15.82 32.30 -27.77
N PRO A 71 16.70 33.03 -28.55
CA PRO A 71 17.96 32.46 -29.03
C PRO A 71 18.93 32.08 -27.88
N VAL A 72 18.88 32.78 -26.72
CA VAL A 72 19.72 32.49 -25.57
C VAL A 72 19.30 31.16 -24.96
N PHE A 73 18.00 30.90 -24.81
CA PHE A 73 17.51 29.62 -24.36
C PHE A 73 17.90 28.46 -25.27
N ALA A 74 17.85 28.69 -26.60
CA ALA A 74 18.27 27.70 -27.57
C ALA A 74 19.78 27.39 -27.51
N ALA A 75 20.60 28.44 -27.37
CA ALA A 75 22.06 28.31 -27.34
C ALA A 75 22.59 27.66 -26.05
N HIS A 76 21.92 27.89 -24.93
CA HIS A 76 22.38 27.43 -23.59
C HIS A 76 21.43 26.43 -22.93
N LYS A 77 20.60 25.73 -23.71
CA LYS A 77 19.51 24.85 -23.20
C LYS A 77 19.99 23.89 -22.12
N ASP A 78 21.05 23.16 -22.35
CA ASP A 78 21.54 22.15 -21.43
C ASP A 78 22.15 22.77 -20.17
N ALA A 79 22.89 23.88 -20.31
CA ALA A 79 23.48 24.60 -19.18
C ALA A 79 22.39 25.21 -18.28
N LEU A 80 21.36 25.81 -18.87
CA LEU A 80 20.22 26.35 -18.15
C LEU A 80 19.44 25.26 -17.45
N ALA A 81 19.18 24.14 -18.12
CA ALA A 81 18.51 22.99 -17.50
C ALA A 81 19.32 22.41 -16.33
N ALA A 82 20.63 22.31 -16.46
CA ALA A 82 21.50 21.86 -15.38
C ALA A 82 21.51 22.83 -14.18
N ALA A 83 21.51 24.15 -14.42
CA ALA A 83 21.43 25.16 -13.39
C ALA A 83 20.08 25.09 -12.64
N ILE A 84 18.97 24.96 -13.35
CA ILE A 84 17.64 24.75 -12.75
C ILE A 84 17.62 23.45 -11.93
N ALA A 85 18.13 22.35 -12.51
CA ALA A 85 18.18 21.06 -11.83
C ALA A 85 19.00 21.10 -10.54
N ALA A 86 20.12 21.83 -10.53
CA ALA A 86 20.92 22.05 -9.33
C ALA A 86 20.13 22.84 -8.28
N THR A 87 19.49 23.93 -8.68
CA THR A 87 18.67 24.78 -7.81
C THR A 87 17.50 24.04 -7.21
N VAL A 88 16.80 23.21 -7.98
CA VAL A 88 15.67 22.39 -7.51
C VAL A 88 16.12 21.38 -6.44
N ARG A 89 17.35 20.91 -6.48
CA ARG A 89 17.91 19.99 -5.47
C ARG A 89 18.40 20.67 -4.20
N GLU A 90 18.53 21.98 -4.19
CA GLU A 90 18.96 22.71 -3.00
C GLU A 90 17.92 22.58 -1.88
N PRO A 91 18.33 22.30 -0.63
CA PRO A 91 17.40 22.13 0.49
C PRO A 91 16.43 23.32 0.68
N GLN A 92 16.93 24.53 0.56
CA GLN A 92 16.11 25.75 0.70
C GLN A 92 15.06 25.87 -0.42
N THR A 93 15.40 25.49 -1.65
CA THR A 93 14.46 25.48 -2.78
C THR A 93 13.39 24.41 -2.59
N GLN A 94 13.77 23.23 -2.07
CA GLN A 94 12.84 22.17 -1.74
C GLN A 94 11.87 22.55 -0.63
N GLU A 95 12.33 23.30 0.39
CA GLU A 95 11.49 23.82 1.46
C GLU A 95 10.45 24.82 0.93
N ILE A 96 10.87 25.75 0.08
CA ILE A 96 9.97 26.70 -0.59
C ILE A 96 8.96 25.94 -1.49
N ALA A 97 9.43 24.98 -2.28
CA ALA A 97 8.57 24.19 -3.13
C ALA A 97 7.57 23.34 -2.32
N ARG A 98 8.00 22.83 -1.16
CA ARG A 98 7.14 22.10 -0.21
C ARG A 98 6.02 23.01 0.32
N ASP A 99 6.34 24.21 0.78
CA ASP A 99 5.35 25.18 1.30
C ASP A 99 4.31 25.54 0.22
N ILE A 100 4.78 25.88 -0.98
CA ILE A 100 3.91 26.19 -2.12
C ILE A 100 3.00 25.01 -2.46
N ALA A 101 3.58 23.80 -2.63
CA ALA A 101 2.84 22.60 -2.99
C ALA A 101 1.85 22.19 -1.89
N THR A 102 2.22 22.31 -0.61
CA THR A 102 1.32 22.01 0.51
C THR A 102 0.12 22.95 0.51
N LYS A 103 0.34 24.27 0.34
CA LYS A 103 -0.74 25.26 0.25
C LYS A 103 -1.65 24.97 -0.95
N PHE A 104 -1.07 24.63 -2.11
CA PHE A 104 -1.83 24.32 -3.31
C PHE A 104 -2.71 23.07 -3.12
N ILE A 105 -2.12 21.96 -2.66
CA ILE A 105 -2.84 20.71 -2.45
C ILE A 105 -3.89 20.88 -1.36
N THR A 106 -3.56 21.57 -0.25
CA THR A 106 -4.51 21.83 0.83
C THR A 106 -5.70 22.64 0.33
N ALA A 107 -5.47 23.72 -0.43
CA ALA A 107 -6.54 24.52 -1.00
C ALA A 107 -7.44 23.71 -1.94
N LYS A 108 -6.85 22.86 -2.76
CA LYS A 108 -7.59 21.95 -3.65
C LYS A 108 -8.40 20.91 -2.91
N VAL A 109 -7.81 20.30 -1.89
CA VAL A 109 -8.45 19.23 -1.09
C VAL A 109 -9.55 19.77 -0.18
N THR A 110 -9.38 20.99 0.34
CA THR A 110 -10.39 21.66 1.19
C THR A 110 -11.41 22.47 0.37
N HIS A 111 -11.27 22.49 -0.96
CA HIS A 111 -12.12 23.27 -1.88
C HIS A 111 -12.18 24.76 -1.53
N GLN A 112 -11.11 25.29 -0.91
CA GLN A 112 -11.01 26.69 -0.51
C GLN A 112 -10.27 27.52 -1.55
N ALA A 113 -10.73 28.76 -1.75
CA ALA A 113 -9.98 29.71 -2.55
C ALA A 113 -8.67 30.09 -1.85
N ALA A 114 -7.57 30.07 -2.59
CA ALA A 114 -6.27 30.47 -2.07
C ALA A 114 -5.47 31.22 -3.16
N VAL A 115 -4.70 32.20 -2.73
CA VAL A 115 -3.68 32.85 -3.56
C VAL A 115 -2.32 32.43 -3.02
N ILE A 116 -1.54 31.74 -3.83
CA ILE A 116 -0.27 31.13 -3.46
C ILE A 116 0.84 31.87 -4.18
N ASP A 117 1.69 32.54 -3.39
CA ASP A 117 2.85 33.27 -3.91
C ASP A 117 3.95 32.28 -4.31
N THR A 118 4.29 32.25 -5.60
CA THR A 118 5.38 31.43 -6.15
C THR A 118 6.66 32.25 -6.39
N SER A 119 6.66 33.57 -6.08
CA SER A 119 7.80 34.46 -6.30
C SER A 119 9.11 33.94 -5.70
N PRO A 120 9.15 33.38 -4.46
CA PRO A 120 10.41 32.93 -3.87
C PRO A 120 11.06 31.79 -4.66
N LEU A 121 10.25 30.90 -5.24
CA LEU A 121 10.75 29.80 -6.07
C LEU A 121 11.25 30.32 -7.43
N LEU A 122 10.47 31.18 -8.06
CA LEU A 122 10.81 31.75 -9.37
C LEU A 122 12.06 32.62 -9.30
N PHE A 123 12.25 33.42 -8.25
CA PHE A 123 13.48 34.22 -8.07
C PHE A 123 14.73 33.35 -7.97
N ARG A 124 14.64 32.18 -7.31
CA ARG A 124 15.78 31.25 -7.27
C ARG A 124 16.07 30.65 -8.64
N ILE A 125 15.05 30.23 -9.36
CA ILE A 125 15.20 29.64 -10.70
C ILE A 125 15.72 30.67 -11.69
N THR A 126 15.15 31.88 -11.74
CA THR A 126 15.61 32.94 -12.65
C THR A 126 17.00 33.44 -12.28
N GLY A 127 17.33 33.55 -11.00
CA GLY A 127 18.68 33.86 -10.53
C GLY A 127 19.72 32.84 -10.99
N ALA A 128 19.39 31.55 -10.92
CA ALA A 128 20.26 30.49 -11.42
C ALA A 128 20.44 30.55 -12.96
N MET A 129 19.38 30.85 -13.69
CA MET A 129 19.46 31.04 -15.15
C MET A 129 20.28 32.28 -15.53
N HIS A 130 20.11 33.40 -14.80
CA HIS A 130 20.89 34.63 -14.96
C HIS A 130 22.39 34.40 -14.75
N ALA A 131 22.75 33.51 -13.82
CA ALA A 131 24.15 33.16 -13.57
C ALA A 131 24.78 32.40 -14.76
N VAL A 132 23.98 31.71 -15.59
CA VAL A 132 24.43 31.07 -16.83
C VAL A 132 24.57 32.09 -17.96
N ASP A 133 23.60 32.99 -18.13
CA ASP A 133 23.63 34.05 -19.13
C ASP A 133 22.93 35.32 -18.59
N SER A 134 23.71 36.38 -18.44
CA SER A 134 23.25 37.68 -17.91
C SER A 134 22.18 38.38 -18.71
N ARG A 135 21.93 37.95 -19.96
CA ARG A 135 20.81 38.44 -20.78
C ARG A 135 19.44 37.95 -20.30
N ILE A 136 19.41 36.88 -19.52
CA ILE A 136 18.20 36.41 -18.85
C ILE A 136 17.97 37.30 -17.65
N PRO A 137 16.78 37.90 -17.45
CA PRO A 137 16.51 38.72 -16.27
C PRO A 137 16.65 37.92 -14.99
N ALA A 138 17.37 38.47 -13.99
CA ALA A 138 17.51 37.82 -12.67
C ALA A 138 16.17 37.76 -11.89
N HIS A 139 15.27 38.67 -12.22
CA HIS A 139 13.94 38.75 -11.61
C HIS A 139 12.86 38.83 -12.68
N PRO A 140 11.75 38.11 -12.53
CA PRO A 140 10.59 38.28 -13.40
C PRO A 140 10.12 39.73 -13.39
N THR A 141 9.85 40.29 -14.59
CA THR A 141 9.43 41.69 -14.73
C THR A 141 7.95 41.89 -14.37
N ASP A 142 7.16 40.86 -14.48
CA ASP A 142 5.72 40.88 -14.16
C ASP A 142 5.43 40.04 -12.90
N LEU A 143 5.27 40.72 -11.77
CA LEU A 143 4.98 40.10 -10.47
C LEU A 143 3.53 39.62 -10.36
N SER A 144 2.61 40.11 -11.19
CA SER A 144 1.19 39.72 -11.13
C SER A 144 0.95 38.29 -11.61
N SER A 145 1.85 37.76 -12.44
CA SER A 145 1.82 36.40 -12.97
C SER A 145 2.42 35.35 -12.01
N LEU A 146 2.99 35.78 -10.88
CA LEU A 146 3.72 34.91 -9.94
C LEU A 146 2.85 34.28 -8.87
N ALA A 147 1.56 34.58 -8.85
CA ALA A 147 0.63 34.01 -7.88
C ALA A 147 -0.29 33.00 -8.55
N ILE A 148 -0.33 31.79 -7.99
CA ILE A 148 -1.29 30.78 -8.40
C ILE A 148 -2.60 31.00 -7.65
N THR A 149 -3.68 31.32 -8.39
CA THR A 149 -5.01 31.44 -7.81
C THR A 149 -5.75 30.13 -7.89
N VAL A 150 -6.03 29.52 -6.75
CA VAL A 150 -6.91 28.36 -6.61
C VAL A 150 -8.33 28.88 -6.39
N LYS A 151 -9.26 28.52 -7.27
CA LYS A 151 -10.68 28.86 -7.10
C LYS A 151 -11.35 27.85 -6.20
N ALA A 152 -12.28 28.31 -5.37
CA ALA A 152 -13.17 27.41 -4.63
C ALA A 152 -14.10 26.72 -5.64
N ASP A 153 -14.11 25.40 -5.62
CA ASP A 153 -15.09 24.57 -6.31
C ASP A 153 -16.09 24.11 -5.24
N GLY A 154 -17.37 24.22 -5.49
CA GLY A 154 -18.44 23.96 -4.51
C GLY A 154 -18.60 22.48 -4.13
N GLU A 155 -17.62 21.62 -4.40
CA GLU A 155 -17.63 20.23 -4.01
C GLU A 155 -17.28 20.09 -2.53
N SER A 156 -18.02 19.22 -1.82
CA SER A 156 -17.78 18.92 -0.42
C SER A 156 -17.13 17.54 -0.27
N GLY A 157 -16.04 17.47 0.43
CA GLY A 157 -15.34 16.24 0.77
C GLY A 157 -13.85 16.26 0.41
N ASN A 158 -13.04 15.57 1.20
CA ASN A 158 -11.62 15.44 0.94
C ASN A 158 -11.37 14.18 0.10
N PRO A 159 -11.03 14.28 -1.19
CA PRO A 159 -10.82 13.11 -2.04
C PRO A 159 -9.66 12.23 -1.55
N LEU A 160 -8.71 12.79 -0.79
CA LEU A 160 -7.58 12.03 -0.26
C LEU A 160 -8.00 11.12 0.91
N ASP A 161 -8.96 11.53 1.74
CA ASP A 161 -9.48 10.71 2.84
C ASP A 161 -10.24 9.47 2.34
N ALA A 162 -10.71 9.52 1.09
CA ALA A 162 -11.39 8.40 0.47
C ALA A 162 -10.50 7.14 0.38
N PHE A 163 -9.19 7.30 0.18
CA PHE A 163 -8.28 6.16 0.10
C PHE A 163 -8.20 5.40 1.42
N GLY A 164 -8.01 6.10 2.55
CA GLY A 164 -7.95 5.48 3.88
C GLY A 164 -9.27 4.83 4.28
N THR A 165 -10.38 5.53 4.08
CA THR A 165 -11.73 5.03 4.38
C THR A 165 -12.08 3.82 3.51
N ALA A 166 -11.80 3.90 2.20
CA ALA A 166 -12.03 2.79 1.27
C ALA A 166 -11.21 1.56 1.64
N MET A 167 -9.93 1.73 1.99
CA MET A 167 -9.07 0.62 2.42
C MET A 167 -9.69 -0.14 3.58
N TRP A 168 -10.07 0.54 4.66
CA TRP A 168 -10.65 -0.10 5.84
C TRP A 168 -12.01 -0.71 5.54
N GLY A 169 -12.87 0.00 4.78
CA GLY A 169 -14.18 -0.50 4.38
C GLY A 169 -14.09 -1.81 3.58
N PHE A 170 -13.22 -1.84 2.57
CA PHE A 170 -13.04 -3.04 1.74
C PHE A 170 -12.35 -4.17 2.50
N LEU A 171 -11.38 -3.90 3.40
CA LEU A 171 -10.78 -4.93 4.24
C LEU A 171 -11.81 -5.56 5.17
N ILE A 172 -12.59 -4.76 5.89
CA ILE A 172 -13.63 -5.26 6.80
C ILE A 172 -14.66 -6.09 6.01
N ALA A 173 -15.09 -5.62 4.85
CA ALA A 173 -16.00 -6.36 3.99
C ALA A 173 -15.39 -7.69 3.49
N ALA A 174 -14.12 -7.69 3.08
CA ALA A 174 -13.41 -8.90 2.65
C ALA A 174 -13.29 -9.93 3.78
N PHE A 175 -12.86 -9.51 4.98
CA PHE A 175 -12.75 -10.39 6.15
C PHE A 175 -14.12 -10.89 6.60
N GLY A 176 -15.15 -10.04 6.64
CA GLY A 176 -16.51 -10.41 6.95
C GLY A 176 -17.06 -11.47 5.99
N LEU A 177 -16.86 -11.26 4.69
CA LEU A 177 -17.28 -12.21 3.66
C LEU A 177 -16.55 -13.54 3.77
N ALA A 178 -15.21 -13.51 3.93
CA ALA A 178 -14.39 -14.70 4.12
C ALA A 178 -14.82 -15.48 5.37
N PHE A 179 -15.13 -14.76 6.47
CA PHE A 179 -15.63 -15.37 7.71
C PHE A 179 -17.00 -16.03 7.52
N VAL A 180 -17.95 -15.38 6.82
CA VAL A 180 -19.27 -15.93 6.50
C VAL A 180 -19.13 -17.20 5.66
N VAL A 181 -18.29 -17.17 4.63
CA VAL A 181 -18.00 -18.36 3.80
C VAL A 181 -17.42 -19.49 4.65
N ALA A 182 -16.42 -19.18 5.46
CA ALA A 182 -15.78 -20.17 6.33
C ALA A 182 -16.77 -20.77 7.34
N ARG A 183 -17.57 -19.93 8.00
CA ARG A 183 -18.44 -20.35 9.10
C ARG A 183 -19.73 -21.06 8.65
N PHE A 184 -20.35 -20.60 7.57
CA PHE A 184 -21.70 -21.07 7.21
C PHE A 184 -21.72 -22.02 6.00
N ILE A 185 -20.74 -21.93 5.09
CA ILE A 185 -20.77 -22.66 3.84
C ILE A 185 -19.86 -23.89 3.89
N MET A 186 -18.70 -23.81 4.54
CA MET A 186 -17.75 -24.91 4.63
C MET A 186 -17.97 -25.76 5.88
N ARG A 187 -18.50 -26.96 5.72
CA ARG A 187 -18.80 -27.87 6.82
C ARG A 187 -17.56 -28.48 7.51
N ARG A 188 -16.47 -28.72 6.76
CA ARG A 188 -15.25 -29.32 7.31
C ARG A 188 -14.27 -28.21 7.71
N ARG A 189 -13.82 -28.21 8.96
CA ARG A 189 -12.92 -27.21 9.54
C ARG A 189 -11.64 -27.01 8.73
N THR A 190 -11.06 -28.09 8.19
CA THR A 190 -9.85 -28.02 7.35
C THR A 190 -10.06 -27.19 6.09
N PHE A 191 -11.22 -27.34 5.43
CA PHE A 191 -11.56 -26.56 4.23
C PHE A 191 -11.89 -25.11 4.52
N GLN A 192 -12.35 -24.78 5.75
CA GLN A 192 -12.63 -23.39 6.15
C GLN A 192 -11.37 -22.54 6.10
N TYR A 193 -10.26 -23.05 6.62
CA TYR A 193 -8.99 -22.31 6.67
C TYR A 193 -8.32 -22.25 5.29
N LEU A 194 -8.39 -23.33 4.53
CA LEU A 194 -7.86 -23.36 3.16
C LEU A 194 -8.62 -22.40 2.25
N GLY A 195 -9.96 -22.33 2.39
CA GLY A 195 -10.79 -21.36 1.69
C GLY A 195 -10.48 -19.92 2.08
N PHE A 196 -10.24 -19.67 3.36
CA PHE A 196 -9.85 -18.34 3.85
C PHE A 196 -8.47 -17.93 3.30
N GLY A 197 -7.49 -18.83 3.35
CA GLY A 197 -6.16 -18.59 2.78
C GLY A 197 -6.19 -18.33 1.27
N LEU A 198 -7.00 -19.08 0.51
CA LEU A 198 -7.17 -18.87 -0.93
C LEU A 198 -7.88 -17.53 -1.23
N ALA A 199 -8.92 -17.18 -0.46
CA ALA A 199 -9.65 -15.93 -0.65
C ALA A 199 -8.77 -14.68 -0.46
N LEU A 200 -7.78 -14.75 0.42
CA LEU A 200 -6.83 -13.66 0.65
C LEU A 200 -5.57 -13.79 -0.22
N GLY A 201 -5.11 -15.01 -0.49
CA GLY A 201 -3.85 -15.28 -1.19
C GLY A 201 -3.92 -15.01 -2.69
N ILE A 202 -4.97 -15.46 -3.36
CA ILE A 202 -5.12 -15.28 -4.82
C ILE A 202 -5.12 -13.78 -5.20
N PRO A 203 -5.93 -12.90 -4.58
CA PRO A 203 -5.91 -11.48 -4.93
C PRO A 203 -4.59 -10.79 -4.56
N THR A 204 -3.92 -11.25 -3.50
CA THR A 204 -2.59 -10.73 -3.15
C THR A 204 -1.55 -11.08 -4.21
N LEU A 205 -1.59 -12.32 -4.74
CA LEU A 205 -0.75 -12.72 -5.88
C LEU A 205 -1.11 -11.94 -7.16
N PHE A 206 -2.39 -11.68 -7.38
CA PHE A 206 -2.82 -10.86 -8.52
C PHE A 206 -2.34 -9.41 -8.37
N LEU A 207 -2.39 -8.83 -7.17
CA LEU A 207 -1.82 -7.52 -6.88
C LEU A 207 -0.30 -7.48 -7.17
N ALA A 208 0.43 -8.54 -6.80
CA ALA A 208 1.84 -8.69 -7.13
C ALA A 208 2.06 -8.72 -8.66
N LEU A 209 1.24 -9.46 -9.39
CA LEU A 209 1.34 -9.53 -10.84
C LEU A 209 1.04 -8.19 -11.50
N VAL A 210 0.03 -7.45 -11.03
CA VAL A 210 -0.27 -6.11 -11.51
C VAL A 210 0.89 -5.15 -11.21
N SER A 211 1.48 -5.21 -10.02
CA SER A 211 2.61 -4.36 -9.67
C SER A 211 3.82 -4.57 -10.58
N THR A 212 4.10 -5.80 -10.99
CA THR A 212 5.23 -6.10 -11.90
C THR A 212 4.94 -5.76 -13.37
N ARG A 213 3.67 -5.55 -13.74
CA ARG A 213 3.26 -5.21 -15.10
C ARG A 213 2.98 -3.72 -15.30
N LEU A 214 2.92 -2.94 -14.21
CA LEU A 214 2.52 -1.54 -14.27
C LEU A 214 3.48 -0.71 -15.12
N SER A 215 4.78 -0.86 -14.92
CA SER A 215 5.82 -0.15 -15.68
C SER A 215 5.77 -0.47 -17.17
N SER A 216 5.59 -1.75 -17.54
CA SER A 216 5.48 -2.14 -18.95
C SER A 216 4.21 -1.60 -19.60
N SER A 217 3.08 -1.59 -18.90
CA SER A 217 1.82 -1.06 -19.43
C SER A 217 1.85 0.45 -19.69
N VAL A 218 2.60 1.21 -18.89
CA VAL A 218 2.75 2.65 -19.06
C VAL A 218 3.73 2.98 -20.20
N GLN A 219 4.68 2.09 -20.50
CA GLN A 219 5.58 2.26 -21.65
C GLN A 219 4.86 2.30 -22.99
N ASP A 220 3.68 1.66 -23.08
CA ASP A 220 2.86 1.63 -24.30
C ASP A 220 2.04 2.93 -24.49
N ILE A 221 2.01 3.83 -23.48
CA ILE A 221 1.32 5.12 -23.61
C ILE A 221 2.21 6.08 -24.42
N ASP A 222 1.64 6.60 -25.51
CA ASP A 222 2.32 7.56 -26.35
C ASP A 222 2.38 8.94 -25.66
N ILE A 223 3.51 9.22 -25.02
CA ILE A 223 3.81 10.51 -24.38
C ILE A 223 4.76 11.25 -25.29
N THR A 224 4.24 12.26 -25.95
CA THR A 224 4.96 13.05 -26.98
C THR A 224 6.15 13.82 -26.40
N ASP A 225 6.08 14.25 -25.12
CA ASP A 225 7.16 14.98 -24.47
C ASP A 225 8.11 13.98 -23.73
N PRO A 226 9.38 13.86 -24.17
CA PRO A 226 10.33 12.93 -23.57
C PRO A 226 10.65 13.25 -22.11
N TYR A 227 10.55 14.51 -21.69
CA TYR A 227 10.83 14.92 -20.31
C TYR A 227 9.66 14.62 -19.38
N ALA A 228 8.43 14.82 -19.87
CA ALA A 228 7.24 14.38 -19.17
C ALA A 228 7.24 12.87 -18.98
N ARG A 229 7.72 12.10 -19.97
CA ARG A 229 7.87 10.66 -19.86
C ARG A 229 8.77 10.25 -18.70
N VAL A 230 9.94 10.87 -18.53
CA VAL A 230 10.84 10.59 -17.41
C VAL A 230 10.15 10.80 -16.06
N LEU A 231 9.37 11.87 -15.92
CA LEU A 231 8.63 12.14 -14.68
C LEU A 231 7.54 11.09 -14.44
N ILE A 232 6.80 10.71 -15.47
CA ILE A 232 5.75 9.69 -15.39
C ILE A 232 6.36 8.33 -15.03
N ASP A 233 7.47 7.94 -15.65
CA ASP A 233 8.16 6.69 -15.32
C ASP A 233 8.59 6.67 -13.82
N ARG A 234 9.02 7.81 -13.27
CA ARG A 234 9.35 7.92 -11.84
C ARG A 234 8.12 7.83 -10.93
N VAL A 235 7.00 8.42 -11.33
CA VAL A 235 5.72 8.27 -10.62
C VAL A 235 5.30 6.81 -10.62
N VAL A 236 5.34 6.15 -11.78
CA VAL A 236 4.97 4.73 -11.94
C VAL A 236 5.84 3.84 -11.09
N LEU A 237 7.17 4.05 -11.08
CA LEU A 237 8.10 3.30 -10.24
C LEU A 237 7.75 3.47 -8.74
N ARG A 238 7.34 4.67 -8.33
CA ARG A 238 6.94 4.94 -6.94
C ARG A 238 5.64 4.22 -6.59
N VAL A 239 4.66 4.23 -7.49
CA VAL A 239 3.40 3.49 -7.33
C VAL A 239 3.67 1.97 -7.28
N GLU A 240 4.49 1.46 -8.17
CA GLU A 240 4.90 0.05 -8.19
C GLU A 240 5.55 -0.37 -6.87
N THR A 241 6.47 0.42 -6.34
CA THR A 241 7.10 0.19 -5.04
C THR A 241 6.06 0.18 -3.91
N GLY A 242 5.09 1.09 -3.92
CA GLY A 242 3.98 1.13 -2.97
C GLY A 242 3.09 -0.11 -3.03
N LEU A 243 2.77 -0.59 -4.23
CA LEU A 243 2.01 -1.82 -4.45
C LEU A 243 2.78 -3.06 -3.97
N GLN A 244 4.09 -3.14 -4.23
CA GLN A 244 4.94 -4.24 -3.78
C GLN A 244 5.02 -4.28 -2.25
N GLN A 245 5.19 -3.15 -1.58
CA GLN A 245 5.18 -3.06 -0.11
C GLN A 245 3.83 -3.50 0.47
N THR A 246 2.72 -3.09 -0.14
CA THR A 246 1.37 -3.51 0.27
C THR A 246 1.16 -5.01 0.07
N THR A 247 1.63 -5.55 -1.05
CA THR A 247 1.60 -6.99 -1.35
C THR A 247 2.37 -7.79 -0.30
N LEU A 248 3.58 -7.34 0.05
CA LEU A 248 4.41 -7.99 1.06
C LEU A 248 3.73 -7.97 2.43
N LEU A 249 3.14 -6.83 2.82
CA LEU A 249 2.37 -6.71 4.06
C LEU A 249 1.20 -7.71 4.10
N PHE A 250 0.44 -7.84 3.02
CA PHE A 250 -0.66 -8.79 2.95
C PHE A 250 -0.17 -10.25 3.00
N LEU A 251 0.94 -10.57 2.34
CA LEU A 251 1.55 -11.91 2.41
C LEU A 251 1.99 -12.25 3.84
N VAL A 252 2.59 -11.29 4.56
CA VAL A 252 2.96 -11.47 5.97
C VAL A 252 1.72 -11.70 6.84
N LEU A 253 0.66 -10.91 6.67
CA LEU A 253 -0.60 -11.11 7.40
C LEU A 253 -1.22 -12.49 7.14
N ILE A 254 -1.27 -12.92 5.88
CA ILE A 254 -1.74 -14.26 5.51
C ILE A 254 -0.87 -15.33 6.16
N GLY A 255 0.46 -15.16 6.14
CA GLY A 255 1.41 -16.06 6.78
C GLY A 255 1.17 -16.20 8.29
N ILE A 256 0.93 -15.08 9.00
CA ILE A 256 0.61 -15.06 10.42
C ILE A 256 -0.70 -15.83 10.68
N VAL A 257 -1.75 -15.57 9.90
CA VAL A 257 -3.05 -16.27 10.04
C VAL A 257 -2.88 -17.76 9.82
N LEU A 258 -2.16 -18.18 8.80
CA LEU A 258 -1.92 -19.60 8.52
C LEU A 258 -1.05 -20.26 9.60
N ALA A 259 -0.02 -19.59 10.08
CA ALA A 259 0.85 -20.09 11.14
C ALA A 259 0.08 -20.24 12.47
N THR A 260 -0.73 -19.26 12.83
CA THR A 260 -1.59 -19.30 14.03
C THR A 260 -2.57 -20.46 13.94
N TRP A 261 -3.17 -20.68 12.78
CA TRP A 261 -4.06 -21.80 12.55
C TRP A 261 -3.32 -23.15 12.65
N ALA A 262 -2.17 -23.29 11.99
CA ALA A 262 -1.38 -24.52 12.04
C ALA A 262 -0.96 -24.85 13.48
N GLY A 263 -0.53 -23.83 14.23
CA GLY A 263 -0.21 -23.97 15.66
C GLY A 263 -1.40 -24.46 16.49
N PHE A 264 -2.57 -23.88 16.28
CA PHE A 264 -3.79 -24.30 16.95
C PHE A 264 -4.21 -25.73 16.58
N TYR A 265 -4.05 -26.11 15.31
CA TYR A 265 -4.34 -27.47 14.84
C TYR A 265 -3.41 -28.51 15.50
N ILE A 266 -2.11 -28.21 15.58
CA ILE A 266 -1.11 -29.09 16.19
C ILE A 266 -1.41 -29.23 17.70
N LEU A 267 -1.71 -28.12 18.39
CA LEU A 267 -2.02 -28.14 19.81
C LEU A 267 -3.25 -29.02 20.12
N ARG A 268 -4.30 -28.88 19.29
CA ARG A 268 -5.52 -29.68 19.42
C ARG A 268 -5.30 -31.15 19.11
N ALA A 269 -4.46 -31.48 18.12
CA ALA A 269 -4.10 -32.85 17.81
C ALA A 269 -3.36 -33.51 18.99
N ARG A 270 -2.46 -32.77 19.64
CA ARG A 270 -1.76 -33.26 20.86
C ARG A 270 -2.71 -33.46 22.03
N MET A 271 -3.65 -32.54 22.28
CA MET A 271 -4.64 -32.70 23.37
C MET A 271 -5.55 -33.90 23.14
N ASN A 272 -5.97 -34.16 21.87
CA ASN A 272 -6.78 -35.35 21.58
C ASN A 272 -5.98 -36.66 21.71
N ALA A 273 -4.67 -36.66 21.40
CA ALA A 273 -3.81 -37.81 21.56
C ALA A 273 -3.59 -38.18 23.06
N THR A 274 -3.51 -37.18 23.93
CA THR A 274 -3.41 -37.40 25.36
C THR A 274 -4.73 -37.87 26.00
N SER A 275 -5.87 -37.52 25.44
CA SER A 275 -7.19 -37.98 25.89
C SER A 275 -7.53 -39.41 25.50
N THR A 276 -6.83 -39.99 24.53
CA THR A 276 -6.97 -41.39 24.07
C THR A 276 -6.00 -42.34 24.76
N ALA A 277 -5.16 -41.87 25.69
CA ALA A 277 -4.45 -42.74 26.59
C ALA A 277 -5.52 -43.48 27.44
N THR A 278 -5.81 -44.70 27.06
CA THR A 278 -6.73 -45.63 27.68
C THR A 278 -6.52 -45.57 29.19
N PRO A 279 -7.58 -45.38 30.02
CA PRO A 279 -7.44 -45.63 31.44
C PRO A 279 -6.96 -47.05 31.56
N VAL A 280 -5.81 -47.24 32.21
CA VAL A 280 -5.35 -48.56 32.65
C VAL A 280 -6.54 -49.15 33.41
N GLN A 281 -7.24 -50.11 32.81
CA GLN A 281 -8.17 -50.95 33.52
C GLN A 281 -7.32 -51.67 34.57
N PHE A 282 -7.35 -51.15 35.76
CA PHE A 282 -7.01 -51.97 36.92
C PHE A 282 -8.00 -53.12 36.86
N THR A 283 -7.57 -54.25 36.32
CA THR A 283 -8.22 -55.53 36.52
C THR A 283 -8.20 -55.80 38.01
N GLU A 284 -9.34 -55.58 38.62
CA GLU A 284 -9.68 -55.94 39.98
C GLU A 284 -9.83 -57.46 40.03
N ASP A 285 -8.74 -58.18 39.70
CA ASP A 285 -8.64 -59.63 39.76
C ASP A 285 -7.53 -60.03 40.71
N SER A 286 -7.61 -59.52 41.97
CA SER A 286 -6.96 -60.09 43.09
C SER A 286 -7.97 -60.22 44.24
N LYS A 287 -8.97 -61.07 43.99
CA LYS A 287 -9.73 -61.63 45.11
C LYS A 287 -8.74 -62.40 45.98
N PRO A 288 -8.58 -62.05 47.29
CA PRO A 288 -7.73 -62.82 48.16
C PRO A 288 -8.27 -64.26 48.30
N PRO A 289 -7.44 -65.31 48.33
CA PRO A 289 -7.91 -66.67 48.51
C PRO A 289 -8.71 -66.80 49.81
N GLU A 290 -9.91 -67.26 49.65
CA GLU A 290 -10.83 -67.61 50.74
C GLU A 290 -10.16 -68.62 51.60
N PRO A 291 -10.09 -68.47 52.93
CA PRO A 291 -9.50 -69.50 53.86
C PRO A 291 -10.38 -70.74 53.82
N GLN A 292 -9.82 -71.84 53.38
CA GLN A 292 -10.43 -73.18 53.50
C GLN A 292 -10.62 -73.50 54.99
N LEU A 293 -11.85 -73.45 55.43
CA LEU A 293 -12.28 -74.06 56.67
C LEU A 293 -12.09 -75.59 56.55
N ALA A 294 -11.12 -76.12 57.26
CA ALA A 294 -10.90 -77.54 57.42
C ALA A 294 -12.13 -78.19 58.10
N ASP A 295 -12.74 -79.06 57.35
CA ASP A 295 -13.79 -79.94 57.81
C ASP A 295 -13.18 -80.94 58.75
N GLN A 296 -13.40 -80.73 60.04
CA GLN A 296 -13.15 -81.73 61.06
C GLN A 296 -14.45 -82.45 61.32
N SER A 297 -14.64 -83.47 60.55
CA SER A 297 -15.51 -84.58 60.96
C SER A 297 -14.73 -85.46 61.89
N ASP A 298 -15.05 -85.39 63.10
CA ASP A 298 -14.70 -86.51 63.97
C ASP A 298 -15.93 -87.11 64.68
N SER A 299 -16.01 -88.34 64.43
CA SER A 299 -16.97 -89.31 64.85
C SER A 299 -16.86 -89.63 66.34
N GLY A 300 -17.91 -89.80 67.02
CA GLY A 300 -17.99 -90.45 68.31
C GLY A 300 -19.43 -90.75 68.69
N VAL A 301 -19.89 -91.81 68.32
CA VAL A 301 -20.16 -93.12 68.92
C VAL A 301 -20.44 -93.10 70.46
N LEU A 302 -21.55 -93.77 70.76
CA LEU A 302 -22.04 -94.48 71.93
C LEU A 302 -23.17 -93.76 72.71
N ALA A 303 -24.27 -94.46 72.63
CA ALA A 303 -24.88 -95.45 73.56
C ALA A 303 -25.76 -94.88 74.69
N GLU A 304 -26.92 -95.13 74.67
CA GLU A 304 -28.00 -95.81 75.33
C GLU A 304 -29.35 -95.27 74.97
#